data_aa94077330aca132fb1d0bffe33062f1
#
_entry.id   aa94077330aca132fb1d0bffe33062f1
#
_cell.length_a   1.000
_cell.length_b   1.000
_cell.length_c   1.000
_cell.angle_alpha   90.00
_cell.angle_beta   90.00
_cell.angle_gamma   90.00
#
_symmetry.space_group_name_H-M   'P 1'
#
loop_
_entity.id
_entity.type
_entity.pdbx_description
1 polymer ?
#
loop_
_entity_poly.entity_id
_entity_poly.type
_entity_poly.pdbx_seq_one_letter_code
_entity_poly.pdbx_strand_id
1 'polypeptide(L)'
;LIHEVTSPQAFGMLRDLNLKVAYPHRTFATVDHIVPTDTRLEPFADPLADAMIRELRTNCEETGVTFFDLPSGKQGIVHVVGPEQGITQPGTTIACGDSHTSTHGAFGAIALGIGTTQIRDLLATQTMALAKLKVRRINVTGKLRPGVYAKDVILHIIRQLGVKGGTGYAYEYAGEVFDEFSMEERMTVC
;
A
#
# COMPACT_ATOMS: atom_id res chain seq x y z
N LEU A 1 -1.14 4.98 4.64
CA LEU A 1 -1.78 5.27 3.35
C LEU A 1 -3.21 4.74 3.36
N ILE A 2 -4.14 5.43 2.74
CA ILE A 2 -5.55 5.04 2.66
C ILE A 2 -6.10 5.27 1.24
N HIS A 3 -7.18 4.57 0.91
CA HIS A 3 -7.83 4.65 -0.40
C HIS A 3 -9.36 4.43 -0.30
N GLU A 4 -10.07 4.59 -1.41
CA GLU A 4 -11.52 4.67 -1.46
C GLU A 4 -12.26 3.35 -1.14
N VAL A 5 -11.63 2.19 -1.21
CA VAL A 5 -12.32 0.90 -1.02
C VAL A 5 -12.49 0.55 0.46
N THR A 6 -11.44 0.68 1.27
CA THR A 6 -11.45 0.24 2.67
C THR A 6 -11.60 1.37 3.68
N SER A 7 -11.20 2.58 3.31
CA SER A 7 -11.12 3.69 4.26
C SER A 7 -12.45 4.35 4.58
N PRO A 8 -13.43 4.48 3.67
CA PRO A 8 -14.74 5.06 4.03
C PRO A 8 -15.40 4.35 5.20
N GLN A 9 -15.37 3.02 5.21
CA GLN A 9 -15.93 2.24 6.33
C GLN A 9 -15.15 2.48 7.63
N ALA A 10 -13.83 2.64 7.57
CA ALA A 10 -13.01 2.93 8.75
C ALA A 10 -13.36 4.31 9.34
N PHE A 11 -13.60 5.32 8.52
CA PHE A 11 -14.11 6.63 8.97
C PHE A 11 -15.51 6.54 9.57
N GLY A 12 -16.40 5.73 8.99
CA GLY A 12 -17.71 5.43 9.57
C GLY A 12 -17.57 4.88 10.99
N MET A 13 -16.73 3.87 11.18
CA MET A 13 -16.45 3.28 12.49
C MET A 13 -15.86 4.29 13.50
N LEU A 14 -15.02 5.24 13.03
CA LEU A 14 -14.51 6.31 13.90
C LEU A 14 -15.66 7.19 14.40
N ARG A 15 -16.56 7.59 13.52
CA ARG A 15 -17.75 8.39 13.88
C ARG A 15 -18.63 7.67 14.90
N ASP A 16 -18.94 6.39 14.66
CA ASP A 16 -19.77 5.56 15.54
C ASP A 16 -19.18 5.44 16.96
N LEU A 17 -17.84 5.42 17.07
CA LEU A 17 -17.12 5.34 18.34
C LEU A 17 -16.75 6.71 18.92
N ASN A 18 -17.18 7.82 18.27
CA ASN A 18 -16.79 9.19 18.65
C ASN A 18 -15.28 9.39 18.74
N LEU A 19 -14.53 8.73 17.84
CA LEU A 19 -13.07 8.85 17.70
C LEU A 19 -12.74 9.82 16.57
N LYS A 20 -11.53 10.41 16.65
CA LYS A 20 -11.00 11.33 15.65
C LYS A 20 -9.73 10.78 15.03
N VAL A 21 -9.38 11.26 13.82
CA VAL A 21 -8.06 11.04 13.24
C VAL A 21 -7.03 11.79 14.07
N ALA A 22 -6.13 11.04 14.73
CA ALA A 22 -5.17 11.61 15.68
C ALA A 22 -4.05 12.42 14.99
N TYR A 23 -3.61 11.95 13.81
CA TYR A 23 -2.46 12.53 13.10
C TYR A 23 -2.76 12.67 11.60
N PRO A 24 -3.64 13.61 11.19
CA PRO A 24 -4.01 13.78 9.78
C PRO A 24 -2.79 14.08 8.89
N HIS A 25 -1.79 14.81 9.38
CA HIS A 25 -0.54 15.12 8.66
C HIS A 25 0.38 13.91 8.41
N ARG A 26 0.10 12.77 9.00
CA ARG A 26 0.77 11.47 8.75
C ARG A 26 -0.09 10.50 7.96
N THR A 27 -1.25 10.96 7.50
CA THR A 27 -2.21 10.17 6.74
C THR A 27 -2.36 10.76 5.35
N PHE A 28 -2.23 9.92 4.34
CA PHE A 28 -2.30 10.32 2.94
C PHE A 28 -3.28 9.42 2.22
N ALA A 29 -4.18 10.02 1.48
CA ALA A 29 -5.23 9.33 0.75
C ALA A 29 -5.06 9.51 -0.76
N THR A 30 -5.47 8.50 -1.53
CA THR A 30 -5.61 8.56 -2.98
C THR A 30 -6.80 7.73 -3.42
N VAL A 31 -7.20 7.84 -4.68
CA VAL A 31 -8.18 6.95 -5.32
C VAL A 31 -7.46 6.15 -6.41
N ASP A 32 -7.60 4.84 -6.41
CA ASP A 32 -6.88 3.99 -7.35
C ASP A 32 -7.62 2.72 -7.80
N HIS A 33 -8.45 2.11 -6.93
CA HIS A 33 -9.05 0.79 -7.18
C HIS A 33 -10.25 0.81 -8.12
N ILE A 34 -11.04 1.88 -8.06
CA ILE A 34 -12.35 1.95 -8.74
C ILE A 34 -12.42 3.10 -9.75
N VAL A 35 -11.31 3.75 -10.03
CA VAL A 35 -11.23 4.78 -11.07
C VAL A 35 -11.25 4.11 -12.44
N PRO A 36 -12.21 4.47 -13.32
CA PRO A 36 -12.25 3.93 -14.69
C PRO A 36 -10.99 4.29 -15.49
N THR A 37 -10.57 3.38 -16.36
CA THR A 37 -9.39 3.59 -17.22
C THR A 37 -9.70 4.35 -18.50
N ASP A 38 -10.97 4.36 -18.93
CA ASP A 38 -11.46 5.01 -20.13
C ASP A 38 -11.83 6.47 -19.91
N THR A 39 -12.27 6.84 -18.72
CA THR A 39 -12.59 8.23 -18.37
C THR A 39 -12.33 8.50 -16.89
N ARG A 40 -11.86 9.72 -16.61
CA ARG A 40 -11.75 10.24 -15.24
C ARG A 40 -12.79 11.32 -14.93
N LEU A 41 -13.78 11.46 -15.82
CA LEU A 41 -14.84 12.45 -15.65
C LEU A 41 -15.91 11.92 -14.71
N GLU A 42 -16.19 12.68 -13.68
CA GLU A 42 -17.30 12.41 -12.75
C GLU A 42 -18.60 13.05 -13.27
N PRO A 43 -19.79 12.47 -12.99
CA PRO A 43 -20.00 11.24 -12.25
C PRO A 43 -19.60 9.99 -13.05
N PHE A 44 -19.08 8.98 -12.38
CA PHE A 44 -18.77 7.72 -13.05
C PHE A 44 -20.03 6.93 -13.38
N ALA A 45 -19.92 6.07 -14.41
CA ALA A 45 -21.03 5.20 -14.82
C ALA A 45 -21.49 4.22 -13.73
N ASP A 46 -20.57 3.80 -12.85
CA ASP A 46 -20.88 3.02 -11.65
C ASP A 46 -21.22 3.97 -10.48
N PRO A 47 -22.48 4.06 -10.04
CA PRO A 47 -22.88 4.94 -8.94
C PRO A 47 -22.24 4.57 -7.60
N LEU A 48 -21.89 3.29 -7.38
CA LEU A 48 -21.24 2.85 -6.16
C LEU A 48 -19.80 3.34 -6.11
N ALA A 49 -19.05 3.20 -7.20
CA ALA A 49 -17.70 3.73 -7.33
C ALA A 49 -17.67 5.25 -7.07
N ASP A 50 -18.58 5.97 -7.70
CA ASP A 50 -18.71 7.42 -7.54
C ASP A 50 -19.04 7.83 -6.08
N ALA A 51 -19.94 7.08 -5.43
CA ALA A 51 -20.28 7.32 -4.04
C ALA A 51 -19.10 7.08 -3.08
N MET A 52 -18.30 6.02 -3.30
CA MET A 52 -17.14 5.70 -2.47
C MET A 52 -16.06 6.77 -2.57
N ILE A 53 -15.80 7.29 -3.76
CA ILE A 53 -14.84 8.39 -3.96
C ILE A 53 -15.30 9.66 -3.28
N ARG A 54 -16.57 10.02 -3.45
CA ARG A 54 -17.16 11.19 -2.79
C ARG A 54 -17.09 11.08 -1.27
N GLU A 55 -17.38 9.90 -0.72
CA GLU A 55 -17.28 9.69 0.72
C GLU A 55 -15.84 9.83 1.21
N LEU A 56 -14.85 9.27 0.50
CA LEU A 56 -13.45 9.46 0.87
C LEU A 56 -13.06 10.94 0.82
N ARG A 57 -13.49 11.68 -0.20
CA ARG A 57 -13.25 13.12 -0.34
C ARG A 57 -13.79 13.89 0.87
N THR A 58 -15.05 13.68 1.20
CA THR A 58 -15.70 14.30 2.36
C THR A 58 -14.93 13.97 3.65
N ASN A 59 -14.58 12.70 3.87
CA ASN A 59 -13.84 12.28 5.06
C ASN A 59 -12.46 12.96 5.15
N CYS A 60 -11.75 13.11 4.05
CA CYS A 60 -10.45 13.78 4.02
C CYS A 60 -10.58 15.29 4.30
N GLU A 61 -11.60 15.95 3.73
CA GLU A 61 -11.89 17.36 3.98
C GLU A 61 -12.24 17.61 5.46
N GLU A 62 -13.13 16.81 6.04
CA GLU A 62 -13.55 16.93 7.44
C GLU A 62 -12.42 16.68 8.43
N THR A 63 -11.48 15.81 8.09
CA THR A 63 -10.41 15.39 9.01
C THR A 63 -9.07 16.07 8.77
N GLY A 64 -8.92 16.80 7.66
CA GLY A 64 -7.66 17.43 7.29
C GLY A 64 -6.58 16.46 6.77
N VAL A 65 -6.98 15.27 6.34
CA VAL A 65 -6.09 14.29 5.72
C VAL A 65 -5.68 14.77 4.32
N THR A 66 -4.39 14.67 4.00
CA THR A 66 -3.89 15.01 2.66
C THR A 66 -4.45 14.04 1.62
N PHE A 67 -5.14 14.57 0.63
CA PHE A 67 -5.79 13.76 -0.40
C PHE A 67 -5.30 14.08 -1.81
N PHE A 68 -4.79 13.08 -2.49
CA PHE A 68 -4.42 13.12 -3.90
C PHE A 68 -5.63 12.69 -4.75
N ASP A 69 -6.56 13.61 -4.91
CA ASP A 69 -7.80 13.42 -5.65
C ASP A 69 -7.58 13.48 -7.17
N LEU A 70 -8.57 13.06 -7.95
CA LEU A 70 -8.56 13.05 -9.42
C LEU A 70 -8.10 14.36 -10.06
N PRO A 71 -8.59 15.55 -9.62
CA PRO A 71 -8.15 16.82 -10.18
C PRO A 71 -6.73 17.25 -9.82
N SER A 72 -6.11 16.59 -8.83
CA SER A 72 -4.81 17.02 -8.29
C SER A 72 -3.64 16.84 -9.27
N GLY A 73 -3.80 16.02 -10.29
CA GLY A 73 -2.71 15.57 -11.16
C GLY A 73 -1.70 14.64 -10.48
N LYS A 74 -1.92 14.29 -9.20
CA LYS A 74 -1.06 13.43 -8.38
C LYS A 74 -1.75 12.13 -7.97
N GLN A 75 -2.99 11.92 -8.43
CA GLN A 75 -3.73 10.69 -8.22
C GLN A 75 -3.09 9.54 -8.97
N GLY A 76 -3.09 8.37 -8.35
CA GLY A 76 -2.60 7.13 -8.96
C GLY A 76 -2.62 5.97 -7.98
N ILE A 77 -2.07 4.86 -8.41
CA ILE A 77 -1.92 3.66 -7.58
C ILE A 77 -1.21 4.02 -6.28
N VAL A 78 -1.80 3.68 -5.14
CA VAL A 78 -1.31 4.07 -3.80
C VAL A 78 0.16 3.70 -3.57
N HIS A 79 0.59 2.56 -4.12
CA HIS A 79 1.98 2.07 -3.99
C HIS A 79 2.96 2.78 -4.94
N VAL A 80 2.47 3.54 -5.90
CA VAL A 80 3.27 4.42 -6.79
C VAL A 80 3.25 5.84 -6.26
N VAL A 81 2.07 6.34 -5.86
CA VAL A 81 1.92 7.69 -5.26
C VAL A 81 2.81 7.85 -4.01
N GLY A 82 2.87 6.83 -3.15
CA GLY A 82 3.69 6.87 -1.94
C GLY A 82 5.16 7.20 -2.21
N PRO A 83 5.86 6.47 -3.07
CA PRO A 83 7.23 6.78 -3.47
C PRO A 83 7.38 8.09 -4.23
N GLU A 84 6.54 8.34 -5.24
CA GLU A 84 6.63 9.54 -6.09
C GLU A 84 6.41 10.85 -5.34
N GLN A 85 5.57 10.82 -4.29
CA GLN A 85 5.34 11.99 -3.44
C GLN A 85 6.32 12.05 -2.24
N GLY A 86 7.33 11.16 -2.18
CA GLY A 86 8.32 11.13 -1.13
C GLY A 86 7.79 10.67 0.24
N ILE A 87 6.61 10.05 0.28
CA ILE A 87 6.00 9.53 1.52
C ILE A 87 6.70 8.23 1.93
N THR A 88 6.97 7.37 0.94
CA THR A 88 7.70 6.12 1.14
C THR A 88 9.19 6.39 1.15
N GLN A 89 9.84 6.13 2.28
CA GLN A 89 11.29 6.33 2.44
C GLN A 89 11.92 5.17 3.21
N PRO A 90 13.22 4.93 3.05
CA PRO A 90 13.93 3.93 3.83
C PRO A 90 13.76 4.14 5.34
N GLY A 91 13.50 3.05 6.06
CA GLY A 91 13.33 3.07 7.50
C GLY A 91 11.95 3.53 8.00
N THR A 92 11.03 3.89 7.10
CA THR A 92 9.65 4.20 7.49
C THR A 92 8.81 2.94 7.71
N THR A 93 7.77 3.07 8.52
CA THR A 93 6.69 2.07 8.62
C THR A 93 5.45 2.57 7.90
N ILE A 94 4.90 1.72 7.03
CA ILE A 94 3.73 2.06 6.21
C ILE A 94 2.64 1.01 6.43
N ALA A 95 1.42 1.46 6.68
CA ALA A 95 0.25 0.61 6.68
C ALA A 95 -0.79 1.15 5.70
N CYS A 96 -1.44 0.24 4.98
CA CYS A 96 -2.48 0.57 4.01
C CYS A 96 -3.53 -0.54 3.98
N GLY A 97 -4.75 -0.18 3.65
CA GLY A 97 -5.86 -1.13 3.48
C GLY A 97 -5.81 -1.93 2.19
N ASP A 98 -4.62 -2.22 1.70
CA ASP A 98 -4.36 -2.93 0.45
C ASP A 98 -3.40 -4.10 0.68
N SER A 99 -3.69 -5.24 0.05
CA SER A 99 -2.89 -6.46 0.17
C SER A 99 -1.50 -6.36 -0.48
N HIS A 100 -1.29 -5.41 -1.39
CA HIS A 100 -0.02 -5.20 -2.10
C HIS A 100 0.89 -4.17 -1.39
N THR A 101 0.58 -3.78 -0.17
CA THR A 101 1.35 -2.76 0.58
C THR A 101 2.82 -3.15 0.78
N SER A 102 3.13 -4.45 0.83
CA SER A 102 4.52 -4.93 0.94
C SER A 102 5.44 -4.40 -0.17
N THR A 103 4.90 -3.99 -1.32
CA THR A 103 5.64 -3.35 -2.44
C THR A 103 6.51 -2.18 -1.99
N HIS A 104 6.09 -1.42 -0.97
CA HIS A 104 6.91 -0.33 -0.40
C HIS A 104 8.22 -0.83 0.23
N GLY A 105 8.34 -2.13 0.51
CA GLY A 105 9.58 -2.76 0.95
C GLY A 105 10.74 -2.60 -0.02
N ALA A 106 10.46 -2.45 -1.33
CA ALA A 106 11.44 -2.16 -2.36
C ALA A 106 12.23 -0.87 -2.07
N PHE A 107 11.64 0.06 -1.35
CA PHE A 107 12.23 1.33 -0.93
C PHE A 107 12.82 1.28 0.49
N GLY A 108 12.95 0.10 1.08
CA GLY A 108 13.46 -0.07 2.44
C GLY A 108 12.48 0.34 3.55
N ALA A 109 11.18 0.36 3.27
CA ALA A 109 10.14 0.56 4.27
C ALA A 109 9.66 -0.78 4.84
N ILE A 110 9.19 -0.78 6.09
CA ILE A 110 8.41 -1.90 6.64
C ILE A 110 6.94 -1.62 6.34
N ALA A 111 6.37 -2.37 5.41
CA ALA A 111 5.06 -2.08 4.87
C ALA A 111 4.07 -3.24 5.08
N LEU A 112 2.88 -2.92 5.55
CA LEU A 112 1.90 -3.89 6.01
C LEU A 112 0.52 -3.60 5.40
N GLY A 113 -0.02 -4.60 4.70
CA GLY A 113 -1.43 -4.63 4.31
C GLY A 113 -2.30 -4.97 5.52
N ILE A 114 -3.31 -4.15 5.80
CA ILE A 114 -4.15 -4.25 6.99
C ILE A 114 -5.64 -4.21 6.65
N GLY A 115 -6.46 -4.77 7.52
CA GLY A 115 -7.91 -4.74 7.37
C GLY A 115 -8.56 -3.43 7.83
N THR A 116 -9.82 -3.24 7.45
CA THR A 116 -10.60 -2.00 7.73
C THR A 116 -10.63 -1.62 9.20
N THR A 117 -10.79 -2.59 10.11
CA THR A 117 -10.78 -2.33 11.56
C THR A 117 -9.43 -1.84 12.06
N GLN A 118 -8.34 -2.37 11.51
CA GLN A 118 -7.00 -1.91 11.82
C GLN A 118 -6.71 -0.51 11.25
N ILE A 119 -7.31 -0.16 10.09
CA ILE A 119 -7.24 1.21 9.56
C ILE A 119 -7.91 2.16 10.53
N ARG A 120 -9.11 1.84 11.04
CA ARG A 120 -9.78 2.64 12.08
C ARG A 120 -8.85 2.87 13.28
N ASP A 121 -8.26 1.81 13.80
CA ASP A 121 -7.40 1.89 15.00
C ASP A 121 -6.15 2.73 14.72
N LEU A 122 -5.55 2.57 13.54
CA LEU A 122 -4.41 3.39 13.12
C LEU A 122 -4.77 4.87 12.90
N LEU A 123 -5.92 5.16 12.34
CA LEU A 123 -6.40 6.55 12.19
C LEU A 123 -6.58 7.19 13.57
N ALA A 124 -7.13 6.45 14.54
CA ALA A 124 -7.35 6.94 15.90
C ALA A 124 -6.08 7.07 16.74
N THR A 125 -5.06 6.23 16.53
CA THR A 125 -3.95 6.09 17.48
C THR A 125 -2.56 6.20 16.86
N GLN A 126 -2.41 6.00 15.54
CA GLN A 126 -1.14 5.79 14.82
C GLN A 126 -0.31 4.63 15.39
N THR A 127 -0.95 3.69 16.06
CA THR A 127 -0.29 2.51 16.63
C THR A 127 -0.99 1.24 16.20
N MET A 128 -0.22 0.16 16.09
CA MET A 128 -0.72 -1.16 15.79
C MET A 128 0.07 -2.20 16.55
N ALA A 129 -0.63 -3.14 17.22
CA ALA A 129 0.01 -4.26 17.86
C ALA A 129 0.42 -5.31 16.81
N LEU A 130 1.69 -5.64 16.79
CA LEU A 130 2.26 -6.66 15.90
C LEU A 130 3.05 -7.68 16.71
N ALA A 131 2.93 -8.96 16.34
CA ALA A 131 3.89 -9.96 16.79
C ALA A 131 5.28 -9.64 16.16
N LYS A 132 6.35 -9.86 16.93
CA LYS A 132 7.70 -9.66 16.42
C LYS A 132 7.94 -10.58 15.22
N LEU A 133 8.22 -9.97 14.06
CA LEU A 133 8.53 -10.70 12.84
C LEU A 133 9.92 -11.37 12.96
N LYS A 134 10.03 -12.58 12.43
CA LYS A 134 11.31 -13.22 12.18
C LYS A 134 11.90 -12.67 10.90
N VAL A 135 13.20 -12.51 10.84
CA VAL A 135 13.87 -12.08 9.60
C VAL A 135 14.30 -13.32 8.81
N ARG A 136 14.04 -13.29 7.51
CA ARG A 136 14.51 -14.30 6.55
C ARG A 136 15.21 -13.60 5.39
N ARG A 137 16.46 -13.97 5.16
CA ARG A 137 17.20 -13.48 4.01
C ARG A 137 17.10 -14.49 2.86
N ILE A 138 16.79 -13.98 1.67
CA ILE A 138 16.76 -14.73 0.42
C ILE A 138 17.88 -14.19 -0.48
N ASN A 139 18.88 -15.02 -0.76
CA ASN A 139 19.94 -14.69 -1.68
C ASN A 139 19.66 -15.33 -3.04
N VAL A 140 19.60 -14.51 -4.09
CA VAL A 140 19.49 -14.98 -5.47
C VAL A 140 20.79 -14.65 -6.19
N THR A 141 21.59 -15.68 -6.46
CA THR A 141 22.94 -15.56 -7.00
C THR A 141 23.00 -15.93 -8.48
N GLY A 142 24.04 -15.44 -9.17
CA GLY A 142 24.26 -15.69 -10.58
C GLY A 142 23.60 -14.66 -11.48
N LYS A 143 23.19 -15.09 -12.68
CA LYS A 143 22.57 -14.23 -13.68
C LYS A 143 21.27 -14.85 -14.20
N LEU A 144 20.27 -14.02 -14.41
CA LEU A 144 19.03 -14.44 -15.04
C LEU A 144 19.29 -14.80 -16.51
N ARG A 145 18.64 -15.88 -16.97
CA ARG A 145 18.68 -16.25 -18.38
C ARG A 145 17.82 -15.29 -19.20
N PRO A 146 18.08 -15.10 -20.49
CA PRO A 146 17.22 -14.35 -21.37
C PRO A 146 15.76 -14.85 -21.29
N GLY A 147 14.82 -13.92 -21.13
CA GLY A 147 13.38 -14.23 -21.01
C GLY A 147 12.92 -14.56 -19.59
N VAL A 148 13.80 -14.48 -18.58
CA VAL A 148 13.45 -14.59 -17.15
C VAL A 148 13.42 -13.19 -16.53
N TYR A 149 12.34 -12.86 -15.85
CA TYR A 149 12.07 -11.55 -15.28
C TYR A 149 11.84 -11.62 -13.76
N ALA A 150 11.78 -10.49 -13.10
CA ALA A 150 11.52 -10.38 -11.65
C ALA A 150 10.27 -11.15 -11.20
N LYS A 151 9.22 -11.18 -12.04
CA LYS A 151 8.00 -11.96 -11.78
C LYS A 151 8.29 -13.46 -11.69
N ASP A 152 9.15 -13.99 -12.54
CA ASP A 152 9.52 -15.42 -12.49
C ASP A 152 10.32 -15.73 -11.23
N VAL A 153 11.19 -14.81 -10.82
CA VAL A 153 11.99 -14.95 -9.59
C VAL A 153 11.07 -15.06 -8.37
N ILE A 154 10.13 -14.13 -8.19
CA ILE A 154 9.24 -14.18 -7.03
C ILE A 154 8.29 -15.39 -7.08
N LEU A 155 7.78 -15.76 -8.24
CA LEU A 155 6.96 -16.96 -8.38
C LEU A 155 7.76 -18.25 -8.04
N HIS A 156 9.03 -18.29 -8.40
CA HIS A 156 9.91 -19.40 -8.01
C HIS A 156 10.12 -19.43 -6.48
N ILE A 157 10.36 -18.30 -5.85
CA ILE A 157 10.51 -18.18 -4.39
C ILE A 157 9.22 -18.64 -3.69
N ILE A 158 8.06 -18.19 -4.14
CA ILE A 158 6.77 -18.59 -3.60
C ILE A 158 6.56 -20.09 -3.74
N ARG A 159 6.93 -20.67 -4.88
CA ARG A 159 6.86 -22.13 -5.08
C ARG A 159 7.69 -22.89 -4.06
N GLN A 160 8.87 -22.39 -3.70
CA GLN A 160 9.76 -23.03 -2.73
C GLN A 160 9.26 -22.89 -1.28
N LEU A 161 8.73 -21.72 -0.92
CA LEU A 161 8.31 -21.42 0.44
C LEU A 161 6.85 -21.79 0.73
N GLY A 162 6.05 -21.95 -0.32
CA GLY A 162 4.59 -22.11 -0.24
C GLY A 162 3.86 -20.78 0.02
N VAL A 163 2.54 -20.80 -0.22
CA VAL A 163 1.67 -19.62 -0.15
C VAL A 163 1.61 -18.93 1.23
N LYS A 164 1.96 -19.65 2.31
CA LYS A 164 2.04 -19.11 3.68
C LYS A 164 3.46 -18.78 4.09
N GLY A 165 4.42 -18.85 3.18
CA GLY A 165 5.85 -18.65 3.48
C GLY A 165 6.18 -17.31 4.13
N GLY A 166 5.39 -16.26 3.82
CA GLY A 166 5.56 -14.92 4.38
C GLY A 166 4.99 -14.70 5.79
N THR A 167 4.14 -15.61 6.28
CA THR A 167 3.45 -15.41 7.55
C THR A 167 4.42 -15.36 8.73
N GLY A 168 4.49 -14.23 9.43
CA GLY A 168 5.36 -14.04 10.60
C GLY A 168 6.82 -13.72 10.25
N TYR A 169 7.12 -13.43 8.99
CA TYR A 169 8.46 -13.09 8.51
C TYR A 169 8.51 -11.71 7.86
N ALA A 170 9.65 -11.04 8.05
CA ALA A 170 10.14 -9.96 7.19
C ALA A 170 11.23 -10.55 6.28
N TYR A 171 11.19 -10.23 5.00
CA TYR A 171 12.16 -10.73 4.03
C TYR A 171 13.20 -9.68 3.70
N GLU A 172 14.46 -10.13 3.65
CA GLU A 172 15.56 -9.38 3.05
C GLU A 172 15.95 -10.07 1.74
N TYR A 173 15.79 -9.38 0.63
CA TYR A 173 16.24 -9.87 -0.67
C TYR A 173 17.66 -9.39 -0.94
N ALA A 174 18.53 -10.28 -1.42
CA ALA A 174 19.94 -9.98 -1.64
C ALA A 174 20.54 -10.87 -2.74
N GLY A 175 21.76 -10.57 -3.14
CA GLY A 175 22.54 -11.27 -4.16
C GLY A 175 22.55 -10.55 -5.50
N GLU A 176 23.42 -11.01 -6.39
CA GLU A 176 23.78 -10.31 -7.64
C GLU A 176 22.53 -9.98 -8.50
N VAL A 177 21.52 -10.86 -8.51
CA VAL A 177 20.30 -10.65 -9.27
C VAL A 177 19.52 -9.44 -8.74
N PHE A 178 19.41 -9.31 -7.41
CA PHE A 178 18.73 -8.15 -6.81
C PHE A 178 19.53 -6.85 -6.93
N ASP A 179 20.86 -6.94 -6.95
CA ASP A 179 21.71 -5.77 -7.13
C ASP A 179 21.54 -5.16 -8.53
N GLU A 180 21.29 -6.00 -9.55
CA GLU A 180 21.04 -5.59 -10.92
C GLU A 180 19.58 -5.13 -11.19
N PHE A 181 18.62 -5.45 -10.31
CA PHE A 181 17.19 -5.11 -10.53
C PHE A 181 16.94 -3.60 -10.48
N SER A 182 16.17 -3.12 -11.44
CA SER A 182 15.55 -1.79 -11.39
C SER A 182 14.61 -1.67 -10.18
N MET A 183 14.16 -0.46 -9.87
CA MET A 183 13.22 -0.25 -8.76
C MET A 183 11.88 -0.95 -9.02
N GLU A 184 11.39 -0.93 -10.25
CA GLU A 184 10.15 -1.58 -10.69
C GLU A 184 10.24 -3.10 -10.55
N GLU A 185 11.39 -3.68 -10.84
CA GLU A 185 11.64 -5.10 -10.64
C GLU A 185 11.68 -5.46 -9.15
N ARG A 186 12.29 -4.63 -8.32
CA ARG A 186 12.25 -4.80 -6.85
C ARG A 186 10.83 -4.67 -6.31
N MET A 187 10.04 -3.70 -6.79
CA MET A 187 8.62 -3.55 -6.45
C MET A 187 7.80 -4.78 -6.85
N THR A 188 8.14 -5.43 -7.97
CA THR A 188 7.48 -6.65 -8.42
C THR A 188 7.75 -7.82 -7.48
N VAL A 189 8.90 -7.87 -6.84
CA VAL A 189 9.26 -8.95 -5.90
C VAL A 189 8.69 -8.70 -4.51
N CYS A 190 8.70 -7.45 -4.05
CA CYS A 190 8.22 -7.06 -2.71
C CYS A 190 6.72 -6.95 -2.64
#